data_e7f4123edd54e5bab8cbbc909deb3bb8
#
_entry.id   e7f4123edd54e5bab8cbbc909deb3bb8
#
_cell.length_a   1.000
_cell.length_b   1.000
_cell.length_c   1.000
_cell.angle_alpha   90.00
_cell.angle_beta   90.00
_cell.angle_gamma   90.00
#
_symmetry.space_group_name_H-M   'P 1'
#
loop_
_entity.id
_entity.type
_entity.pdbx_description
1 polymer ?
#
loop_
_entity_poly.entity_id
_entity_poly.type
_entity_poly.pdbx_seq_one_letter_code
_entity_poly.pdbx_strand_id
1 'polypeptide(L)'
;ADCVKFSRDTAVMTAASDENGYFVFDEIPYGEYIIHEIETPTGYIFSDESYPVTVSEDGDVVEITAVNKPITIEISKVNVYGEELNGAEMQLIDSEDNVVDEWVSDGTNHVVSKLGAGEYVLKEIAAPDGYVIATDIKFSVDIYGNVTVENVEATVTSENGNPLIVMVDDTTKVR
;
A
#
# COMPACT_ATOMS: atom_id res chain seq x y z
N ALA A 1 -19.50 16.32 -20.58
CA ALA A 1 -18.95 16.94 -19.38
C ALA A 1 -17.44 16.86 -19.50
N ASP A 2 -16.76 18.01 -19.57
CA ASP A 2 -15.31 18.05 -19.63
C ASP A 2 -14.77 17.54 -18.29
N CYS A 3 -13.94 16.51 -18.34
CA CYS A 3 -13.29 15.97 -17.17
C CYS A 3 -12.23 16.98 -16.72
N VAL A 4 -12.39 17.57 -15.55
CA VAL A 4 -11.39 18.46 -14.96
C VAL A 4 -10.17 17.60 -14.62
N LYS A 5 -9.03 17.93 -15.20
CA LYS A 5 -7.76 17.29 -14.86
C LYS A 5 -7.04 18.16 -13.82
N PHE A 6 -6.87 17.59 -12.62
CA PHE A 6 -6.07 18.23 -11.57
C PHE A 6 -4.58 17.97 -11.83
N SER A 7 -3.78 19.02 -11.86
CA SER A 7 -2.32 18.93 -12.01
C SER A 7 -1.64 20.18 -11.47
N ARG A 8 -0.36 20.11 -11.17
CA ARG A 8 0.44 21.28 -10.74
C ARG A 8 0.39 22.40 -11.75
N ASP A 9 0.41 22.08 -13.04
CA ASP A 9 0.48 23.08 -14.12
C ASP A 9 -0.84 23.84 -14.32
N THR A 10 -1.95 23.27 -13.91
CA THR A 10 -3.30 23.86 -14.04
C THR A 10 -3.85 24.40 -12.71
N ALA A 11 -3.17 24.15 -11.60
CA ALA A 11 -3.58 24.64 -10.30
C ALA A 11 -3.35 26.15 -10.18
N VAL A 12 -4.30 26.84 -9.55
CA VAL A 12 -4.17 28.27 -9.20
C VAL A 12 -3.11 28.44 -8.12
N MET A 13 -3.06 27.52 -7.15
CA MET A 13 -2.08 27.46 -6.08
C MET A 13 -1.73 26.01 -5.76
N THR A 14 -0.53 25.78 -5.24
CA THR A 14 -0.10 24.48 -4.73
C THR A 14 0.51 24.62 -3.34
N ALA A 15 0.23 23.67 -2.47
CA ALA A 15 0.85 23.55 -1.16
C ALA A 15 1.28 22.09 -0.93
N ALA A 16 2.28 21.89 -0.09
CA ALA A 16 2.64 20.59 0.42
C ALA A 16 2.38 20.54 1.93
N SER A 17 1.92 19.40 2.41
CA SER A 17 1.79 19.20 3.85
C SER A 17 3.16 19.12 4.53
N ASP A 18 3.24 19.64 5.75
CA ASP A 18 4.41 19.52 6.61
C ASP A 18 4.49 18.13 7.28
N GLU A 19 5.45 17.94 8.17
CA GLU A 19 5.64 16.68 8.93
C GLU A 19 4.47 16.32 9.86
N ASN A 20 3.59 17.28 10.18
CA ASN A 20 2.39 17.09 10.99
C ASN A 20 1.14 16.89 10.13
N GLY A 21 1.28 16.97 8.81
CA GLY A 21 0.19 16.86 7.85
C GLY A 21 -0.57 18.17 7.59
N TYR A 22 -0.08 19.33 8.07
CA TYR A 22 -0.71 20.62 7.81
C TYR A 22 -0.26 21.22 6.50
N PHE A 23 -1.20 21.81 5.79
CA PHE A 23 -0.95 22.67 4.64
C PHE A 23 -1.85 23.92 4.71
N VAL A 24 -1.41 25.01 4.12
CA VAL A 24 -2.12 26.28 4.11
C VAL A 24 -2.05 26.91 2.72
N PHE A 25 -3.13 27.52 2.31
CA PHE A 25 -3.21 28.45 1.20
C PHE A 25 -3.56 29.84 1.77
N ASP A 26 -2.65 30.80 1.65
CA ASP A 26 -2.82 32.15 2.12
C ASP A 26 -3.17 33.13 1.00
N GLU A 27 -3.78 34.27 1.34
CA GLU A 27 -4.08 35.36 0.41
C GLU A 27 -4.94 34.93 -0.80
N ILE A 28 -5.88 34.00 -0.58
CA ILE A 28 -6.75 33.51 -1.63
C ILE A 28 -7.84 34.55 -1.94
N PRO A 29 -8.02 34.97 -3.20
CA PRO A 29 -9.14 35.86 -3.57
C PRO A 29 -10.50 35.24 -3.27
N TYR A 30 -11.53 36.07 -3.14
CA TYR A 30 -12.90 35.55 -3.02
C TYR A 30 -13.27 34.71 -4.23
N GLY A 31 -13.92 33.58 -4.00
CA GLY A 31 -14.30 32.66 -5.05
C GLY A 31 -14.62 31.26 -4.56
N GLU A 32 -14.98 30.42 -5.51
CA GLU A 32 -15.19 29.00 -5.33
C GLU A 32 -13.98 28.25 -5.83
N TYR A 33 -13.48 27.31 -5.02
CA TYR A 33 -12.28 26.54 -5.31
C TYR A 33 -12.53 25.05 -5.07
N ILE A 34 -11.70 24.23 -5.68
CA ILE A 34 -11.64 22.79 -5.40
C ILE A 34 -10.21 22.47 -4.96
N ILE A 35 -10.07 21.93 -3.76
CA ILE A 35 -8.81 21.38 -3.27
C ILE A 35 -8.77 19.91 -3.62
N HIS A 36 -7.66 19.47 -4.20
CA HIS A 36 -7.46 18.09 -4.64
C HIS A 36 -6.02 17.68 -4.37
N GLU A 37 -5.82 16.45 -3.86
CA GLU A 37 -4.50 15.86 -3.70
C GLU A 37 -3.98 15.41 -5.07
N ILE A 38 -2.79 15.83 -5.44
CA ILE A 38 -2.16 15.46 -6.71
C ILE A 38 -0.96 14.53 -6.53
N GLU A 39 -0.48 14.38 -5.31
CA GLU A 39 0.64 13.52 -4.94
C GLU A 39 0.46 13.06 -3.49
N THR A 40 0.48 11.77 -3.28
CA THR A 40 0.31 11.13 -1.97
C THR A 40 1.67 10.74 -1.39
N PRO A 41 1.89 10.86 -0.08
CA PRO A 41 3.11 10.35 0.55
C PRO A 41 3.33 8.85 0.25
N THR A 42 4.60 8.46 0.10
CA THR A 42 4.96 7.04 -0.11
C THR A 42 4.37 6.14 0.97
N GLY A 43 3.77 5.03 0.58
CA GLY A 43 3.15 4.07 1.49
C GLY A 43 1.68 4.35 1.81
N TYR A 44 1.09 5.36 1.18
CA TYR A 44 -0.33 5.68 1.33
C TYR A 44 -1.08 5.58 0.00
N ILE A 45 -2.35 5.25 0.09
CA ILE A 45 -3.25 5.12 -1.06
C ILE A 45 -3.55 6.52 -1.61
N PHE A 46 -3.34 6.70 -2.92
CA PHE A 46 -3.76 7.91 -3.61
C PHE A 46 -5.29 8.07 -3.56
N SER A 47 -5.74 9.26 -3.19
CA SER A 47 -7.16 9.58 -3.08
C SER A 47 -7.59 10.52 -4.22
N ASP A 48 -8.66 10.15 -4.93
CA ASP A 48 -9.30 11.01 -5.93
C ASP A 48 -10.34 11.97 -5.30
N GLU A 49 -10.37 12.10 -3.98
CA GLU A 49 -11.31 12.99 -3.30
C GLU A 49 -11.02 14.45 -3.61
N SER A 50 -12.09 15.21 -3.75
CA SER A 50 -12.06 16.64 -4.03
C SER A 50 -12.88 17.39 -3.00
N TYR A 51 -12.35 18.49 -2.51
CA TYR A 51 -12.94 19.29 -1.44
C TYR A 51 -13.34 20.65 -1.99
N PRO A 52 -14.64 20.90 -2.28
CA PRO A 52 -15.10 22.22 -2.67
C PRO A 52 -15.07 23.17 -1.47
N VAL A 53 -14.50 24.34 -1.67
CA VAL A 53 -14.39 25.41 -0.66
C VAL A 53 -14.82 26.74 -1.25
N THR A 54 -15.42 27.59 -0.44
CA THR A 54 -15.81 28.95 -0.82
C THR A 54 -15.15 29.95 0.11
N VAL A 55 -14.49 30.95 -0.44
CA VAL A 55 -13.92 32.09 0.29
C VAL A 55 -14.78 33.30 -0.04
N SER A 56 -15.48 33.86 0.96
CA SER A 56 -16.51 34.90 0.74
C SER A 56 -16.33 36.17 1.54
N GLU A 57 -15.55 36.15 2.63
CA GLU A 57 -15.37 37.29 3.54
C GLU A 57 -13.89 37.46 3.94
N ASP A 58 -13.51 38.68 4.29
CA ASP A 58 -12.18 38.98 4.83
C ASP A 58 -11.95 38.24 6.15
N GLY A 59 -10.88 37.49 6.23
CA GLY A 59 -10.50 36.72 7.42
C GLY A 59 -11.18 35.37 7.55
N ASP A 60 -11.90 34.92 6.54
CA ASP A 60 -12.42 33.53 6.48
C ASP A 60 -11.28 32.51 6.63
N VAL A 61 -11.49 31.56 7.52
CA VAL A 61 -10.65 30.34 7.62
C VAL A 61 -11.52 29.15 7.30
N VAL A 62 -11.26 28.52 6.16
CA VAL A 62 -11.93 27.29 5.76
C VAL A 62 -11.00 26.11 6.08
N GLU A 63 -11.43 25.23 6.98
CA GLU A 63 -10.68 24.04 7.37
C GLU A 63 -11.21 22.83 6.61
N ILE A 64 -10.30 22.03 6.05
CA ILE A 64 -10.59 20.72 5.50
C ILE A 64 -9.66 19.69 6.13
N THR A 65 -10.12 18.45 6.20
CA THR A 65 -9.30 17.30 6.60
C THR A 65 -9.32 16.26 5.49
N ALA A 66 -8.16 16.04 4.87
CA ALA A 66 -7.94 14.93 3.96
C ALA A 66 -7.30 13.75 4.71
N VAL A 67 -7.80 12.53 4.49
CA VAL A 67 -7.32 11.34 5.17
C VAL A 67 -6.73 10.37 4.15
N ASN A 68 -5.42 10.10 4.27
CA ASN A 68 -4.75 9.08 3.49
C ASN A 68 -4.73 7.75 4.26
N LYS A 69 -5.14 6.68 3.60
CA LYS A 69 -5.07 5.33 4.15
C LYS A 69 -3.71 4.71 3.81
N PRO A 70 -3.04 4.01 4.75
CA PRO A 70 -1.81 3.30 4.41
C PRO A 70 -2.10 2.17 3.42
N ILE A 71 -1.19 1.94 2.48
CA ILE A 71 -1.17 0.72 1.68
C ILE A 71 -0.77 -0.41 2.61
N THR A 72 -1.64 -1.41 2.73
CA THR A 72 -1.45 -2.56 3.64
C THR A 72 -1.70 -3.85 2.88
N ILE A 73 -0.79 -4.80 3.01
CA ILE A 73 -0.93 -6.16 2.48
C ILE A 73 -0.85 -7.16 3.63
N GLU A 74 -1.44 -8.32 3.44
CA GLU A 74 -1.31 -9.46 4.32
C GLU A 74 -0.61 -10.61 3.59
N ILE A 75 0.19 -11.38 4.31
CA ILE A 75 0.94 -12.53 3.79
C ILE A 75 0.64 -13.73 4.67
N SER A 76 0.13 -14.80 4.06
CA SER A 76 -0.14 -16.09 4.71
C SER A 76 0.88 -17.11 4.23
N LYS A 77 1.39 -17.91 5.17
CA LYS A 77 2.32 -19.00 4.93
C LYS A 77 1.68 -20.32 5.29
N VAL A 78 1.34 -21.14 4.27
CA VAL A 78 0.55 -22.36 4.45
C VAL A 78 1.23 -23.59 3.85
N ASN A 79 0.77 -24.78 4.24
CA ASN A 79 1.08 -26.02 3.57
C ASN A 79 0.12 -26.30 2.39
N VAL A 80 0.33 -27.39 1.68
CA VAL A 80 -0.52 -27.82 0.53
C VAL A 80 -1.98 -28.13 0.93
N TYR A 81 -2.29 -28.22 2.22
CA TYR A 81 -3.64 -28.44 2.74
C TYR A 81 -4.31 -27.12 3.17
N GLY A 82 -3.60 -25.98 3.05
CA GLY A 82 -4.09 -24.67 3.46
C GLY A 82 -4.00 -24.41 4.96
N GLU A 83 -3.21 -25.20 5.69
CA GLU A 83 -2.98 -25.00 7.13
C GLU A 83 -1.79 -24.04 7.32
N GLU A 84 -1.96 -23.06 8.19
CA GLU A 84 -0.90 -22.09 8.52
C GLU A 84 0.34 -22.77 9.08
N LEU A 85 1.52 -22.32 8.63
CA LEU A 85 2.81 -22.86 9.04
C LEU A 85 3.55 -21.90 9.98
N ASN A 86 4.14 -22.46 11.03
CA ASN A 86 5.02 -21.76 11.95
C ASN A 86 6.49 -22.07 11.60
N GLY A 87 7.36 -21.08 11.78
CA GLY A 87 8.81 -21.26 11.74
C GLY A 87 9.45 -21.10 10.36
N ALA A 88 8.71 -20.66 9.35
CA ALA A 88 9.29 -20.24 8.07
C ALA A 88 9.97 -18.88 8.24
N GLU A 89 11.23 -18.75 7.83
CA GLU A 89 11.94 -17.46 7.80
C GLU A 89 11.66 -16.76 6.45
N MET A 90 11.06 -15.58 6.54
CA MET A 90 10.54 -14.84 5.39
C MET A 90 11.23 -13.50 5.25
N GLN A 91 11.41 -13.06 4.00
CA GLN A 91 11.85 -11.72 3.65
C GLN A 91 11.00 -11.12 2.53
N LEU A 92 10.71 -9.83 2.66
CA LEU A 92 10.16 -9.00 1.60
C LEU A 92 11.27 -8.09 1.07
N ILE A 93 11.51 -8.12 -0.24
CA ILE A 93 12.62 -7.43 -0.89
C ILE A 93 12.05 -6.51 -1.97
N ASP A 94 12.56 -5.27 -2.07
CA ASP A 94 12.20 -4.32 -3.12
C ASP A 94 12.98 -4.53 -4.43
N SER A 95 12.71 -3.71 -5.44
CA SER A 95 13.36 -3.78 -6.75
C SER A 95 14.84 -3.38 -6.74
N GLU A 96 15.35 -2.80 -5.65
CA GLU A 96 16.75 -2.44 -5.45
C GLU A 96 17.52 -3.47 -4.60
N ASP A 97 16.92 -4.64 -4.36
CA ASP A 97 17.42 -5.71 -3.49
C ASP A 97 17.55 -5.31 -2.00
N ASN A 98 16.84 -4.28 -1.53
CA ASN A 98 16.78 -3.97 -0.12
C ASN A 98 15.74 -4.85 0.59
N VAL A 99 16.08 -5.37 1.76
CA VAL A 99 15.11 -6.04 2.64
C VAL A 99 14.20 -4.98 3.26
N VAL A 100 12.93 -5.00 2.86
CA VAL A 100 11.89 -4.08 3.35
C VAL A 100 11.30 -4.57 4.66
N ASP A 101 11.16 -5.89 4.79
CA ASP A 101 10.64 -6.54 5.99
C ASP A 101 11.17 -7.96 6.11
N GLU A 102 11.35 -8.46 7.34
CA GLU A 102 11.73 -9.84 7.62
C GLU A 102 11.04 -10.34 8.90
N TRP A 103 10.57 -11.59 8.87
CA TRP A 103 9.86 -12.20 10.01
C TRP A 103 9.97 -13.72 10.00
N VAL A 104 9.53 -14.33 11.08
CA VAL A 104 9.30 -15.77 11.16
C VAL A 104 7.80 -16.01 11.24
N SER A 105 7.27 -16.89 10.41
CA SER A 105 5.83 -17.21 10.42
C SER A 105 5.42 -17.84 11.76
N ASP A 106 4.27 -17.43 12.27
CA ASP A 106 3.76 -17.79 13.60
C ASP A 106 2.37 -18.46 13.58
N GLY A 107 1.88 -18.81 12.40
CA GLY A 107 0.55 -19.40 12.21
C GLY A 107 -0.57 -18.36 12.06
N THR A 108 -0.21 -17.11 11.82
CA THR A 108 -1.14 -16.03 11.49
C THR A 108 -0.65 -15.26 10.27
N ASN A 109 -1.54 -14.47 9.63
CA ASN A 109 -1.15 -13.58 8.56
C ASN A 109 -0.14 -12.54 9.06
N HIS A 110 0.95 -12.37 8.34
CA HIS A 110 1.86 -11.25 8.55
C HIS A 110 1.34 -10.00 7.84
N VAL A 111 1.34 -8.86 8.53
CA VAL A 111 0.80 -7.59 8.02
C VAL A 111 1.92 -6.62 7.74
N VAL A 112 2.03 -6.20 6.47
CA VAL A 112 2.96 -5.15 6.04
C VAL A 112 2.16 -3.90 5.74
N SER A 113 2.40 -2.82 6.49
CA SER A 113 1.69 -1.54 6.36
C SER A 113 2.62 -0.44 5.88
N LYS A 114 2.07 0.57 5.20
CA LYS A 114 2.80 1.66 4.57
C LYS A 114 3.80 1.19 3.50
N LEU A 115 3.45 0.12 2.78
CA LEU A 115 4.25 -0.39 1.69
C LEU A 115 4.14 0.57 0.49
N GLY A 116 5.27 1.06 -0.01
CA GLY A 116 5.30 1.94 -1.17
C GLY A 116 4.79 1.25 -2.44
N ALA A 117 4.25 2.01 -3.39
CA ALA A 117 4.00 1.47 -4.72
C ALA A 117 5.33 1.07 -5.37
N GLY A 118 5.38 -0.11 -5.97
CA GLY A 118 6.62 -0.66 -6.55
C GLY A 118 6.55 -2.17 -6.79
N GLU A 119 7.68 -2.73 -7.19
CA GLU A 119 7.86 -4.16 -7.42
C GLU A 119 8.57 -4.81 -6.23
N TYR A 120 8.13 -6.00 -5.86
CA TYR A 120 8.60 -6.72 -4.69
C TYR A 120 8.79 -8.20 -4.97
N VAL A 121 9.67 -8.81 -4.18
CA VAL A 121 9.86 -10.26 -4.14
C VAL A 121 9.67 -10.74 -2.71
N LEU A 122 8.72 -11.64 -2.50
CA LEU A 122 8.54 -12.39 -1.27
C LEU A 122 9.36 -13.67 -1.35
N LYS A 123 10.28 -13.85 -0.40
CA LYS A 123 11.18 -15.00 -0.31
C LYS A 123 11.00 -15.76 0.98
N GLU A 124 11.09 -17.07 0.88
CA GLU A 124 11.33 -17.93 2.02
C GLU A 124 12.82 -18.26 2.11
N ILE A 125 13.45 -17.87 3.20
CA ILE A 125 14.89 -18.08 3.43
C ILE A 125 15.15 -19.46 4.05
N ALA A 126 14.25 -19.90 4.92
CA ALA A 126 14.27 -21.23 5.51
C ALA A 126 12.86 -21.75 5.72
N ALA A 127 12.61 -22.98 5.27
CA ALA A 127 11.34 -23.67 5.50
C ALA A 127 11.33 -24.35 6.86
N PRO A 128 10.14 -24.55 7.47
CA PRO A 128 10.01 -25.36 8.68
C PRO A 128 10.42 -26.83 8.43
N ASP A 129 10.76 -27.55 9.49
CA ASP A 129 11.10 -28.98 9.43
C ASP A 129 10.03 -29.81 8.71
N GLY A 130 10.43 -30.57 7.70
CA GLY A 130 9.55 -31.43 6.92
C GLY A 130 8.97 -30.76 5.67
N TYR A 131 9.30 -29.51 5.42
CA TYR A 131 8.85 -28.76 4.23
C TYR A 131 10.02 -28.40 3.31
N VAL A 132 9.69 -28.06 2.07
CA VAL A 132 10.63 -27.60 1.05
C VAL A 132 10.45 -26.09 0.90
N ILE A 133 11.55 -25.33 0.80
CA ILE A 133 11.52 -23.90 0.53
C ILE A 133 10.65 -23.62 -0.67
N ALA A 134 9.68 -22.73 -0.53
CA ALA A 134 8.78 -22.32 -1.59
C ALA A 134 9.49 -21.49 -2.67
N THR A 135 8.90 -21.47 -3.85
CA THR A 135 9.34 -20.58 -4.93
C THR A 135 9.03 -19.14 -4.57
N ASP A 136 9.99 -18.25 -4.85
CA ASP A 136 9.82 -16.80 -4.68
C ASP A 136 8.55 -16.30 -5.37
N ILE A 137 7.80 -15.41 -4.73
CA ILE A 137 6.63 -14.75 -5.28
C ILE A 137 7.01 -13.32 -5.69
N LYS A 138 6.86 -13.01 -6.97
CA LYS A 138 7.03 -11.66 -7.50
C LYS A 138 5.68 -10.98 -7.62
N PHE A 139 5.59 -9.77 -7.13
CA PHE A 139 4.35 -8.98 -7.20
C PHE A 139 4.65 -7.49 -7.28
N SER A 140 3.66 -6.74 -7.75
CA SER A 140 3.68 -5.27 -7.75
C SER A 140 2.53 -4.71 -6.92
N VAL A 141 2.76 -3.52 -6.39
CA VAL A 141 1.77 -2.71 -5.68
C VAL A 141 1.64 -1.39 -6.41
N ASP A 142 0.42 -0.98 -6.74
CA ASP A 142 0.16 0.33 -7.36
C ASP A 142 -0.15 1.42 -6.31
N ILE A 143 -0.27 2.66 -6.76
CA ILE A 143 -0.58 3.82 -5.89
C ILE A 143 -1.97 3.75 -5.24
N TYR A 144 -2.85 2.88 -5.72
CA TYR A 144 -4.18 2.63 -5.15
C TYR A 144 -4.18 1.47 -4.16
N GLY A 145 -3.01 0.84 -3.93
CA GLY A 145 -2.88 -0.32 -3.04
C GLY A 145 -3.32 -1.64 -3.66
N ASN A 146 -3.52 -1.69 -4.99
CA ASN A 146 -3.80 -2.95 -5.66
C ASN A 146 -2.53 -3.77 -5.82
N VAL A 147 -2.66 -5.08 -5.62
CA VAL A 147 -1.57 -6.05 -5.75
C VAL A 147 -1.77 -6.90 -6.99
N THR A 148 -0.72 -7.04 -7.79
CA THR A 148 -0.68 -7.94 -8.95
C THR A 148 0.46 -8.92 -8.77
N VAL A 149 0.15 -10.23 -8.75
CA VAL A 149 1.13 -11.31 -8.60
C VAL A 149 1.48 -11.87 -9.98
N GLU A 150 2.79 -12.04 -10.25
CA GLU A 150 3.26 -12.40 -11.59
C GLU A 150 3.34 -13.93 -11.83
N ASN A 151 3.74 -14.69 -10.83
CA ASN A 151 4.18 -16.08 -11.01
C ASN A 151 3.46 -17.14 -10.19
N VAL A 152 2.38 -16.80 -9.50
CA VAL A 152 1.53 -17.71 -8.73
C VAL A 152 0.06 -17.37 -8.94
N GLU A 153 -0.83 -18.22 -8.45
CA GLU A 153 -2.26 -17.96 -8.46
C GLU A 153 -2.62 -16.70 -7.66
N ALA A 154 -3.69 -16.09 -8.06
CA ALA A 154 -4.11 -14.74 -7.71
C ALA A 154 -4.02 -14.39 -6.21
N THR A 155 -3.76 -13.11 -5.94
CA THR A 155 -4.04 -12.49 -4.65
C THR A 155 -5.54 -12.58 -4.36
N VAL A 156 -5.87 -12.77 -3.10
CA VAL A 156 -7.24 -12.69 -2.60
C VAL A 156 -7.34 -11.54 -1.61
N THR A 157 -8.56 -11.06 -1.34
CA THR A 157 -8.78 -10.07 -0.30
C THR A 157 -9.00 -10.78 1.03
N SER A 158 -8.25 -10.40 2.06
CA SER A 158 -8.41 -10.91 3.41
C SER A 158 -9.75 -10.49 4.04
N GLU A 159 -10.09 -11.07 5.19
CA GLU A 159 -11.25 -10.66 5.97
C GLU A 159 -11.22 -9.19 6.41
N ASN A 160 -10.02 -8.61 6.50
CA ASN A 160 -9.82 -7.20 6.85
C ASN A 160 -9.91 -6.24 5.64
N GLY A 161 -10.15 -6.76 4.44
CA GLY A 161 -10.25 -5.99 3.20
C GLY A 161 -8.91 -5.65 2.55
N ASN A 162 -7.78 -6.15 3.09
CA ASN A 162 -6.45 -5.97 2.49
C ASN A 162 -6.17 -7.06 1.45
N PRO A 163 -5.35 -6.80 0.43
CA PRO A 163 -4.82 -7.84 -0.44
C PRO A 163 -4.06 -8.89 0.38
N LEU A 164 -4.29 -10.17 0.09
CA LEU A 164 -3.64 -11.31 0.74
C LEU A 164 -2.81 -12.09 -0.27
N ILE A 165 -1.52 -12.23 -0.01
CA ILE A 165 -0.61 -13.10 -0.76
C ILE A 165 -0.43 -14.38 0.03
N VAL A 166 -0.67 -15.54 -0.60
CA VAL A 166 -0.53 -16.86 0.03
C VAL A 166 0.69 -17.57 -0.57
N MET A 167 1.66 -17.90 0.29
CA MET A 167 2.82 -18.72 -0.08
C MET A 167 2.64 -20.14 0.46
N VAL A 168 2.76 -21.13 -0.43
CA VAL A 168 2.47 -22.54 -0.14
C VAL A 168 3.75 -23.37 -0.14
N ASP A 169 3.98 -24.12 0.94
CA ASP A 169 5.05 -25.12 1.02
C ASP A 169 4.57 -26.52 0.64
N ASP A 170 5.39 -27.22 -0.12
CA ASP A 170 5.25 -28.66 -0.31
C ASP A 170 6.03 -29.44 0.78
N THR A 171 5.59 -30.65 1.04
CA THR A 171 6.26 -31.52 2.01
C THR A 171 7.50 -32.19 1.41
N THR A 172 8.53 -32.40 2.24
CA THR A 172 9.67 -33.24 1.85
C THR A 172 9.21 -34.67 1.64
N LYS A 173 9.48 -35.23 0.44
CA LYS A 173 9.16 -36.63 0.14
C LYS A 173 10.36 -37.50 0.53
N VAL A 174 10.18 -38.37 1.51
CA VAL A 174 11.12 -39.46 1.78
C VAL A 174 10.74 -40.63 0.85
N ARG A 175 11.69 -41.06 0.02
CA ARG A 175 11.57 -42.30 -0.79
C ARG A 175 12.25 -43.44 -0.07
#